data_f6ecfbb48ce4c62f1df446b085aef6b6
#
_entry.id   f6ecfbb48ce4c62f1df446b085aef6b6
#
_cell.length_a   1.000
_cell.length_b   1.000
_cell.length_c   1.000
_cell.angle_alpha   90.00
_cell.angle_beta   90.00
_cell.angle_gamma   90.00
#
_symmetry.space_group_name_H-M   'P 1'
#
loop_
_entity.id
_entity.type
_entity.pdbx_description
1 polymer ?
#
loop_
_entity_poly.entity_id
_entity_poly.type
_entity_poly.pdbx_seq_one_letter_code
_entity_poly.pdbx_strand_id
1 'polypeptide(L)'
;MPDRPVVLVVAASDMEAEAYRGYCLQSVAAVYDVVLITGEEPSWETPYLRDCVVVSDPTDQAALSAAGRDLADRYDLAGVFTWTEWYLVPVARLARQLGLPTTAPEAMQACRNKATSRTLFAQHGVPSAASVSVRTRAEAQVAAERIGYPVVLKPAAHAASIGVIRADTPEQLTAAFAFADQAAGLGLESTSVLVEEYLDGPEVSAECVTYGGETTVVAVTRKTVSAPPYFEELAHSVDAADPLLDVVAPAARAAIHALGITDGVSHVEMRLVDGRPRLVEVNGRIAGDMIGHLVQLATGIDLPRTAADIACGRAPDLTPTRSSAAAMQLLYPDTSGTLLRLGFDGVSPRWLERVHFQHQVGDQLLLPADGGNMFTARIGYLITTAPTADLAQARAKQAVRHLQVALVPHTADEPAAGGRPA
;
A
#
# COMPACT_ATOMS: atom_id res chain seq x y z
N MET A 1 37.21 0.31 -2.90
CA MET A 1 36.08 -0.62 -2.76
C MET A 1 35.59 -0.95 -4.15
N PRO A 2 35.14 -2.15 -4.49
CA PRO A 2 34.54 -2.36 -5.79
C PRO A 2 33.37 -1.37 -5.96
N ASP A 3 33.23 -0.82 -7.17
CA ASP A 3 32.14 0.10 -7.49
C ASP A 3 30.80 -0.58 -7.18
N ARG A 4 29.96 0.08 -6.39
CA ARG A 4 28.64 -0.43 -6.05
C ARG A 4 27.75 -0.34 -7.30
N PRO A 5 26.91 -1.35 -7.59
CA PRO A 5 26.00 -1.26 -8.74
C PRO A 5 25.05 -0.07 -8.57
N VAL A 6 24.74 0.60 -9.67
CA VAL A 6 23.83 1.74 -9.68
C VAL A 6 22.41 1.25 -9.93
N VAL A 7 21.48 1.62 -9.07
CA VAL A 7 20.05 1.32 -9.24
C VAL A 7 19.26 2.61 -9.37
N LEU A 8 18.36 2.66 -10.35
CA LEU A 8 17.42 3.75 -10.52
C LEU A 8 16.14 3.46 -9.74
N VAL A 9 15.79 4.37 -8.84
CA VAL A 9 14.52 4.38 -8.14
C VAL A 9 13.65 5.50 -8.71
N VAL A 10 12.37 5.22 -8.97
CA VAL A 10 11.38 6.24 -9.30
C VAL A 10 10.38 6.29 -8.17
N ALA A 11 10.30 7.41 -7.43
CA ALA A 11 9.46 7.51 -6.24
C ALA A 11 8.85 8.91 -6.10
N ALA A 12 7.69 8.97 -5.45
CA ALA A 12 7.09 10.23 -5.03
C ALA A 12 7.73 10.69 -3.70
N SER A 13 8.10 11.97 -3.60
CA SER A 13 8.67 12.54 -2.38
C SER A 13 7.62 13.18 -1.48
N ASP A 14 6.56 13.71 -2.05
CA ASP A 14 5.50 14.45 -1.36
C ASP A 14 4.48 13.55 -0.63
N MET A 15 4.09 12.44 -1.28
CA MET A 15 3.10 11.49 -0.74
C MET A 15 3.72 10.38 0.12
N GLU A 16 5.03 10.16 0.03
CA GLU A 16 5.76 9.08 0.67
C GLU A 16 6.84 9.62 1.61
N ALA A 17 6.39 10.35 2.66
CA ALA A 17 7.27 10.96 3.65
C ALA A 17 8.33 9.98 4.21
N GLU A 18 9.47 10.52 4.65
CA GLU A 18 10.56 9.76 5.29
C GLU A 18 10.05 8.74 6.31
N ALA A 19 9.03 9.11 7.09
CA ALA A 19 8.43 8.26 8.10
C ALA A 19 7.88 6.93 7.57
N TYR A 20 7.44 6.90 6.30
CA TYR A 20 6.86 5.70 5.67
C TYR A 20 7.80 5.02 4.68
N ARG A 21 8.74 5.75 4.06
CA ARG A 21 9.61 5.21 3.00
C ARG A 21 11.11 5.36 3.28
N GLY A 22 11.50 6.09 4.33
CA GLY A 22 12.92 6.24 4.68
C GLY A 22 13.62 4.90 4.87
N TYR A 23 12.96 3.90 5.49
CA TYR A 23 13.53 2.57 5.63
C TYR A 23 13.77 1.86 4.28
N CYS A 24 12.94 2.13 3.26
CA CYS A 24 13.13 1.57 1.92
C CYS A 24 14.40 2.12 1.28
N LEU A 25 14.53 3.44 1.24
CA LEU A 25 15.67 4.10 0.62
C LEU A 25 16.96 3.81 1.38
N GLN A 26 16.93 3.83 2.70
CA GLN A 26 18.06 3.46 3.56
C GLN A 26 18.56 2.04 3.28
N SER A 27 17.66 1.08 3.17
CA SER A 27 17.98 -0.31 2.90
C SER A 27 18.64 -0.48 1.54
N VAL A 28 18.07 0.10 0.50
CA VAL A 28 18.64 0.06 -0.87
C VAL A 28 19.99 0.74 -0.91
N ALA A 29 20.10 1.94 -0.35
CA ALA A 29 21.32 2.72 -0.31
C ALA A 29 22.46 2.07 0.51
N ALA A 30 22.16 1.12 1.38
CA ALA A 30 23.18 0.34 2.08
C ALA A 30 24.00 -0.57 1.15
N VAL A 31 23.45 -0.97 -0.02
CA VAL A 31 24.06 -1.95 -0.94
C VAL A 31 24.31 -1.38 -2.33
N TYR A 32 23.47 -0.46 -2.78
CA TYR A 32 23.49 0.13 -4.12
C TYR A 32 23.84 1.62 -4.08
N ASP A 33 24.42 2.13 -5.15
CA ASP A 33 24.45 3.57 -5.43
C ASP A 33 23.08 3.92 -6.05
N VAL A 34 22.34 4.78 -5.36
CA VAL A 34 20.95 5.11 -5.77
C VAL A 34 20.98 6.37 -6.63
N VAL A 35 20.37 6.30 -7.81
CA VAL A 35 19.93 7.47 -8.56
C VAL A 35 18.40 7.55 -8.49
N LEU A 36 17.85 8.75 -8.32
CA LEU A 36 16.41 8.95 -8.09
C LEU A 36 15.78 9.76 -9.22
N ILE A 37 14.61 9.33 -9.69
CA ILE A 37 13.69 10.20 -10.41
C ILE A 37 12.49 10.46 -9.48
N THR A 38 12.15 11.73 -9.28
CA THR A 38 11.08 12.17 -8.41
C THR A 38 10.33 13.37 -9.00
N GLY A 39 9.13 13.68 -8.49
CA GLY A 39 8.31 14.82 -8.93
C GLY A 39 8.79 16.18 -8.43
N GLU A 40 9.53 16.21 -7.33
CA GLU A 40 10.00 17.42 -6.65
C GLU A 40 11.49 17.30 -6.27
N GLU A 41 12.10 18.41 -5.89
CA GLU A 41 13.47 18.40 -5.38
C GLU A 41 13.61 17.53 -4.12
N PRO A 42 14.58 16.61 -4.08
CA PRO A 42 14.75 15.71 -2.94
C PRO A 42 15.12 16.50 -1.68
N SER A 43 14.54 16.09 -0.55
CA SER A 43 14.78 16.68 0.76
C SER A 43 15.49 15.70 1.69
N TRP A 44 14.74 14.84 2.34
CA TRP A 44 15.24 13.79 3.25
C TRP A 44 15.98 12.67 2.51
N GLU A 45 15.73 12.50 1.21
CA GLU A 45 16.36 11.50 0.36
C GLU A 45 17.83 11.80 0.07
N THR A 46 18.20 13.09 0.04
CA THR A 46 19.53 13.59 -0.39
C THR A 46 20.72 12.80 0.19
N PRO A 47 20.76 12.42 1.48
CA PRO A 47 21.88 11.67 2.04
C PRO A 47 22.09 10.27 1.47
N TYR A 48 21.09 9.73 0.80
CA TYR A 48 21.09 8.37 0.25
C TYR A 48 21.36 8.32 -1.26
N LEU A 49 21.43 9.49 -1.91
CA LEU A 49 21.46 9.59 -3.37
C LEU A 49 22.89 9.81 -3.89
N ARG A 50 23.21 9.14 -4.99
CA ARG A 50 24.34 9.47 -5.84
C ARG A 50 24.00 10.61 -6.80
N ASP A 51 22.77 10.64 -7.33
CA ASP A 51 22.26 11.64 -8.26
C ASP A 51 20.73 11.68 -8.24
N CYS A 52 20.14 12.76 -8.74
CA CYS A 52 18.68 12.92 -8.84
C CYS A 52 18.31 13.68 -10.10
N VAL A 53 17.17 13.30 -10.69
CA VAL A 53 16.50 14.03 -11.77
C VAL A 53 15.07 14.32 -11.37
N VAL A 54 14.67 15.59 -11.42
CA VAL A 54 13.29 16.01 -11.15
C VAL A 54 12.49 15.95 -12.45
N VAL A 55 11.43 15.18 -12.44
CA VAL A 55 10.43 15.08 -13.52
C VAL A 55 9.09 15.48 -12.89
N SER A 56 8.54 16.61 -13.28
CA SER A 56 7.33 17.18 -12.65
C SER A 56 6.12 16.25 -12.61
N ASP A 57 6.03 15.33 -13.56
CA ASP A 57 5.05 14.26 -13.60
C ASP A 57 5.69 12.94 -14.07
N PRO A 58 6.15 12.07 -13.15
CA PRO A 58 6.71 10.76 -13.52
C PRO A 58 5.70 9.78 -14.13
N THR A 59 4.40 10.12 -14.18
CA THR A 59 3.40 9.33 -14.93
C THR A 59 3.43 9.67 -16.42
N ASP A 60 3.98 10.84 -16.82
CA ASP A 60 4.27 11.14 -18.23
C ASP A 60 5.39 10.23 -18.73
N GLN A 61 5.00 9.23 -19.51
CA GLN A 61 5.93 8.24 -20.06
C GLN A 61 7.05 8.85 -20.90
N ALA A 62 6.79 9.94 -21.63
CA ALA A 62 7.80 10.57 -22.49
C ALA A 62 8.87 11.28 -21.64
N ALA A 63 8.45 12.04 -20.64
CA ALA A 63 9.34 12.72 -19.71
C ALA A 63 10.17 11.72 -18.88
N LEU A 64 9.52 10.70 -18.32
CA LEU A 64 10.18 9.63 -17.57
C LEU A 64 11.20 8.87 -18.42
N SER A 65 10.85 8.53 -19.68
CA SER A 65 11.77 7.83 -20.58
C SER A 65 12.94 8.69 -21.01
N ALA A 66 12.77 10.00 -21.14
CA ALA A 66 13.86 10.92 -21.44
C ALA A 66 14.84 11.01 -20.27
N ALA A 67 14.35 11.21 -19.05
CA ALA A 67 15.15 11.24 -17.83
C ALA A 67 15.88 9.91 -17.57
N GLY A 68 15.19 8.78 -17.77
CA GLY A 68 15.79 7.46 -17.61
C GLY A 68 16.92 7.17 -18.60
N ARG A 69 16.80 7.61 -19.87
CA ARG A 69 17.88 7.51 -20.86
C ARG A 69 19.07 8.42 -20.52
N ASP A 70 18.81 9.65 -20.12
CA ASP A 70 19.88 10.56 -19.68
C ASP A 70 20.69 9.96 -18.53
N LEU A 71 20.02 9.33 -17.56
CA LEU A 71 20.68 8.62 -16.46
C LEU A 71 21.45 7.37 -16.96
N ALA A 72 20.89 6.62 -17.92
CA ALA A 72 21.56 5.45 -18.49
C ALA A 72 22.80 5.84 -19.33
N ASP A 73 22.81 7.02 -19.94
CA ASP A 73 23.99 7.56 -20.64
C ASP A 73 25.11 7.98 -19.67
N ARG A 74 24.75 8.34 -18.43
CA ARG A 74 25.70 8.77 -17.38
C ARG A 74 26.17 7.64 -16.47
N TYR A 75 25.35 6.62 -16.30
CA TYR A 75 25.59 5.52 -15.35
C TYR A 75 25.31 4.16 -15.99
N ASP A 76 26.10 3.16 -15.64
CA ASP A 76 25.82 1.75 -15.92
C ASP A 76 24.71 1.27 -14.98
N LEU A 77 23.45 1.50 -15.37
CA LEU A 77 22.28 1.14 -14.56
C LEU A 77 22.12 -0.37 -14.52
N ALA A 78 22.21 -0.95 -13.32
CA ALA A 78 21.99 -2.38 -13.09
C ALA A 78 20.49 -2.74 -13.04
N GLY A 79 19.61 -1.80 -12.67
CA GLY A 79 18.18 -2.02 -12.56
C GLY A 79 17.40 -0.74 -12.36
N VAL A 80 16.08 -0.84 -12.54
CA VAL A 80 15.13 0.23 -12.24
C VAL A 80 13.88 -0.34 -11.59
N PHE A 81 13.37 0.30 -10.54
CA PHE A 81 12.14 -0.12 -9.88
C PHE A 81 11.45 1.04 -9.15
N THR A 82 10.28 0.79 -8.61
CA THR A 82 9.49 1.72 -7.81
C THR A 82 8.76 1.00 -6.69
N TRP A 83 8.48 1.72 -5.62
CA TRP A 83 7.48 1.35 -4.60
C TRP A 83 6.23 2.23 -4.65
N THR A 84 6.19 3.22 -5.55
CA THR A 84 5.05 4.12 -5.72
C THR A 84 4.03 3.49 -6.65
N GLU A 85 2.80 3.38 -6.19
CA GLU A 85 1.71 2.68 -6.88
C GLU A 85 1.46 3.21 -8.29
N TRP A 86 1.45 4.55 -8.47
CA TRP A 86 1.17 5.20 -9.75
C TRP A 86 2.28 5.03 -10.79
N TYR A 87 3.48 4.67 -10.36
CA TYR A 87 4.65 4.56 -11.25
C TYR A 87 4.94 3.13 -11.70
N LEU A 88 4.15 2.13 -11.26
CA LEU A 88 4.39 0.73 -11.62
C LEU A 88 4.43 0.50 -13.12
N VAL A 89 3.42 0.97 -13.84
CA VAL A 89 3.34 0.79 -15.30
C VAL A 89 4.39 1.63 -16.05
N PRO A 90 4.54 2.95 -15.79
CA PRO A 90 5.59 3.75 -16.40
C PRO A 90 7.00 3.20 -16.17
N VAL A 91 7.31 2.75 -14.96
CA VAL A 91 8.63 2.20 -14.61
C VAL A 91 8.88 0.85 -15.29
N ALA A 92 7.90 -0.04 -15.34
CA ALA A 92 8.04 -1.30 -16.08
C ALA A 92 8.29 -1.06 -17.60
N ARG A 93 7.65 -0.04 -18.19
CA ARG A 93 7.93 0.37 -19.57
C ARG A 93 9.34 0.94 -19.73
N LEU A 94 9.78 1.79 -18.79
CA LEU A 94 11.15 2.32 -18.77
C LEU A 94 12.18 1.20 -18.67
N ALA A 95 12.01 0.25 -17.74
CA ALA A 95 12.92 -0.89 -17.59
C ALA A 95 13.04 -1.69 -18.88
N ARG A 96 11.90 -1.99 -19.54
CA ARG A 96 11.88 -2.69 -20.83
C ARG A 96 12.59 -1.90 -21.92
N GLN A 97 12.44 -0.57 -21.97
CA GLN A 97 13.13 0.30 -22.94
C GLN A 97 14.64 0.32 -22.74
N LEU A 98 15.10 0.23 -21.51
CA LEU A 98 16.52 0.19 -21.15
C LEU A 98 17.12 -1.22 -21.22
N GLY A 99 16.31 -2.26 -21.54
CA GLY A 99 16.79 -3.65 -21.58
C GLY A 99 17.09 -4.24 -20.20
N LEU A 100 16.52 -3.66 -19.14
CA LEU A 100 16.71 -4.07 -17.73
C LEU A 100 15.65 -5.09 -17.29
N PRO A 101 15.95 -5.95 -16.29
CA PRO A 101 15.00 -6.93 -15.77
C PRO A 101 13.72 -6.24 -15.25
N THR A 102 12.57 -6.80 -15.59
CA THR A 102 11.27 -6.30 -15.13
C THR A 102 10.15 -7.29 -15.42
N THR A 103 9.11 -7.26 -14.60
CA THR A 103 7.82 -7.84 -14.99
C THR A 103 7.21 -7.04 -16.15
N ALA A 104 6.46 -7.72 -17.02
CA ALA A 104 5.82 -7.10 -18.18
C ALA A 104 4.91 -5.93 -17.76
N PRO A 105 4.97 -4.76 -18.47
CA PRO A 105 4.10 -3.63 -18.17
C PRO A 105 2.60 -3.96 -18.18
N GLU A 106 2.21 -4.93 -19.00
CA GLU A 106 0.84 -5.42 -19.10
C GLU A 106 0.38 -6.11 -17.79
N ALA A 107 1.28 -6.83 -17.11
CA ALA A 107 1.02 -7.41 -15.80
C ALA A 107 0.89 -6.33 -14.72
N MET A 108 1.73 -5.31 -14.74
CA MET A 108 1.61 -4.16 -13.84
C MET A 108 0.30 -3.39 -14.07
N GLN A 109 -0.12 -3.23 -15.32
CA GLN A 109 -1.41 -2.63 -15.66
C GLN A 109 -2.59 -3.47 -15.15
N ALA A 110 -2.48 -4.81 -15.22
CA ALA A 110 -3.49 -5.71 -14.65
C ALA A 110 -3.58 -5.59 -13.13
N CYS A 111 -2.47 -5.41 -12.41
CA CYS A 111 -2.48 -5.14 -10.97
C CYS A 111 -3.20 -3.81 -10.66
N ARG A 112 -2.88 -2.76 -11.41
CA ARG A 112 -3.43 -1.41 -11.22
C ARG A 112 -4.93 -1.32 -11.46
N ASN A 113 -5.48 -2.18 -12.30
CA ASN A 113 -6.91 -2.16 -12.65
C ASN A 113 -7.63 -3.38 -12.07
N LYS A 114 -8.35 -3.17 -10.97
CA LYS A 114 -9.10 -4.22 -10.26
C LYS A 114 -10.13 -4.94 -11.14
N ALA A 115 -10.74 -4.27 -12.13
CA ALA A 115 -11.66 -4.90 -13.08
C ALA A 115 -10.93 -5.92 -13.98
N THR A 116 -9.73 -5.56 -14.44
CA THR A 116 -8.86 -6.46 -15.20
C THR A 116 -8.40 -7.62 -14.34
N SER A 117 -7.93 -7.36 -13.11
CA SER A 117 -7.55 -8.42 -12.16
C SER A 117 -8.69 -9.41 -11.94
N ARG A 118 -9.94 -8.96 -11.71
CA ARG A 118 -11.10 -9.84 -11.53
C ARG A 118 -11.35 -10.74 -12.74
N THR A 119 -11.21 -10.19 -13.95
CA THR A 119 -11.34 -10.97 -15.21
C THR A 119 -10.29 -12.07 -15.27
N LEU A 120 -9.03 -11.74 -15.00
CA LEU A 120 -7.93 -12.70 -15.02
C LEU A 120 -8.09 -13.77 -13.92
N PHE A 121 -8.48 -13.37 -12.71
CA PHE A 121 -8.75 -14.31 -11.61
C PHE A 121 -9.85 -15.31 -12.00
N ALA A 122 -10.95 -14.84 -12.59
CA ALA A 122 -12.02 -15.73 -13.06
C ALA A 122 -11.53 -16.71 -14.13
N GLN A 123 -10.73 -16.24 -15.11
CA GLN A 123 -10.17 -17.07 -16.18
C GLN A 123 -9.24 -18.16 -15.65
N HIS A 124 -8.49 -17.87 -14.57
CA HIS A 124 -7.53 -18.80 -13.97
C HIS A 124 -8.08 -19.55 -12.75
N GLY A 125 -9.37 -19.39 -12.43
CA GLY A 125 -9.99 -20.08 -11.30
C GLY A 125 -9.50 -19.61 -9.92
N VAL A 126 -8.98 -18.38 -9.83
CA VAL A 126 -8.52 -17.80 -8.56
C VAL A 126 -9.71 -17.26 -7.78
N PRO A 127 -9.96 -17.71 -6.53
CA PRO A 127 -11.11 -17.26 -5.74
C PRO A 127 -11.01 -15.76 -5.43
N SER A 128 -11.98 -14.98 -5.88
CA SER A 128 -12.08 -13.53 -5.61
C SER A 128 -13.54 -13.13 -5.40
N ALA A 129 -13.79 -11.88 -5.01
CA ALA A 129 -15.14 -11.34 -4.92
C ALA A 129 -15.86 -11.39 -6.27
N ALA A 130 -17.15 -11.74 -6.29
CA ALA A 130 -17.98 -11.48 -7.46
C ALA A 130 -17.99 -9.96 -7.71
N SER A 131 -17.78 -9.55 -8.98
CA SER A 131 -17.53 -8.16 -9.31
C SER A 131 -18.15 -7.76 -10.63
N VAL A 132 -18.67 -6.54 -10.70
CA VAL A 132 -19.19 -5.93 -11.93
C VAL A 132 -18.63 -4.51 -12.03
N SER A 133 -17.99 -4.18 -13.16
CA SER A 133 -17.56 -2.82 -13.45
C SER A 133 -18.70 -2.01 -14.03
N VAL A 134 -18.96 -0.83 -13.48
CA VAL A 134 -20.09 0.04 -13.82
C VAL A 134 -19.62 1.49 -14.00
N ARG A 135 -20.39 2.27 -14.75
CA ARG A 135 -20.14 3.71 -14.97
C ARG A 135 -21.29 4.60 -14.53
N THR A 136 -22.44 4.01 -14.23
CA THR A 136 -23.64 4.75 -13.86
C THR A 136 -24.29 4.13 -12.63
N ARG A 137 -25.01 4.96 -11.88
CA ARG A 137 -25.83 4.49 -10.75
C ARG A 137 -26.83 3.41 -11.14
N ALA A 138 -27.44 3.54 -12.32
CA ALA A 138 -28.41 2.54 -12.79
C ALA A 138 -27.77 1.17 -13.03
N GLU A 139 -26.57 1.14 -13.62
CA GLU A 139 -25.78 -0.08 -13.76
C GLU A 139 -25.36 -0.64 -12.41
N ALA A 140 -25.00 0.22 -11.45
CA ALA A 140 -24.63 -0.20 -10.09
C ALA A 140 -25.81 -0.86 -9.37
N GLN A 141 -27.03 -0.35 -9.55
CA GLN A 141 -28.25 -0.96 -8.98
C GLN A 141 -28.48 -2.36 -9.53
N VAL A 142 -28.42 -2.53 -10.84
CA VAL A 142 -28.59 -3.85 -11.49
C VAL A 142 -27.49 -4.83 -11.03
N ALA A 143 -26.25 -4.34 -10.92
CA ALA A 143 -25.13 -5.16 -10.45
C ALA A 143 -25.31 -5.59 -8.99
N ALA A 144 -25.72 -4.69 -8.10
CA ALA A 144 -25.95 -4.98 -6.69
C ALA A 144 -27.13 -5.96 -6.48
N GLU A 145 -28.22 -5.79 -7.24
CA GLU A 145 -29.34 -6.74 -7.21
C GLU A 145 -28.94 -8.15 -7.65
N ARG A 146 -28.05 -8.23 -8.64
CA ARG A 146 -27.54 -9.52 -9.15
C ARG A 146 -26.56 -10.19 -8.18
N ILE A 147 -25.69 -9.41 -7.52
CA ILE A 147 -24.68 -9.93 -6.57
C ILE A 147 -25.37 -10.29 -5.26
N GLY A 148 -26.30 -9.46 -4.80
CA GLY A 148 -26.95 -9.55 -3.49
C GLY A 148 -26.25 -8.68 -2.44
N TYR A 149 -27.05 -7.98 -1.61
CA TYR A 149 -26.53 -7.16 -0.52
C TYR A 149 -26.06 -8.03 0.66
N PRO A 150 -25.05 -7.57 1.40
CA PRO A 150 -24.31 -6.31 1.25
C PRO A 150 -23.33 -6.34 0.07
N VAL A 151 -23.10 -5.17 -0.55
CA VAL A 151 -22.10 -4.97 -1.60
C VAL A 151 -21.06 -3.92 -1.20
N VAL A 152 -19.89 -3.99 -1.81
CA VAL A 152 -18.83 -2.98 -1.69
C VAL A 152 -18.69 -2.25 -3.02
N LEU A 153 -18.70 -0.92 -2.95
CA LEU A 153 -18.40 -0.06 -4.09
C LEU A 153 -17.01 0.53 -3.92
N LYS A 154 -16.24 0.54 -5.01
CA LYS A 154 -14.87 1.09 -5.00
C LYS A 154 -14.42 1.50 -6.40
N PRO A 155 -13.49 2.48 -6.55
CA PRO A 155 -12.84 2.77 -7.82
C PRO A 155 -12.11 1.55 -8.38
N ALA A 156 -12.13 1.37 -9.71
CA ALA A 156 -11.41 0.28 -10.35
C ALA A 156 -9.89 0.47 -10.29
N ALA A 157 -9.40 1.72 -10.30
CA ALA A 157 -7.98 2.06 -10.30
C ALA A 157 -7.71 3.14 -9.26
N HIS A 158 -7.60 2.76 -8.00
CA HIS A 158 -7.21 3.60 -6.86
C HIS A 158 -6.50 2.76 -5.80
N ALA A 159 -5.89 3.41 -4.80
CA ALA A 159 -5.17 2.79 -3.71
C ALA A 159 -5.66 3.33 -2.34
N ALA A 160 -5.12 2.79 -1.24
CA ALA A 160 -5.29 3.32 0.12
C ALA A 160 -6.75 3.41 0.61
N SER A 161 -7.61 2.46 0.24
CA SER A 161 -9.04 2.41 0.57
C SER A 161 -9.85 3.66 0.16
N ILE A 162 -9.27 4.57 -0.63
CA ILE A 162 -9.95 5.80 -1.07
C ILE A 162 -11.14 5.44 -1.95
N GLY A 163 -12.33 5.91 -1.56
CA GLY A 163 -13.58 5.65 -2.27
C GLY A 163 -14.16 4.25 -2.06
N VAL A 164 -13.65 3.47 -1.09
CA VAL A 164 -14.19 2.15 -0.76
C VAL A 164 -15.29 2.30 0.28
N ILE A 165 -16.49 1.82 -0.03
CA ILE A 165 -17.66 1.92 0.86
C ILE A 165 -18.58 0.71 0.71
N ARG A 166 -19.15 0.26 1.83
CA ARG A 166 -20.15 -0.79 1.87
C ARG A 166 -21.57 -0.21 1.84
N ALA A 167 -22.43 -0.83 1.08
CA ALA A 167 -23.88 -0.62 1.09
C ALA A 167 -24.58 -1.90 1.51
N ASP A 168 -25.40 -1.82 2.56
CA ASP A 168 -26.16 -2.95 3.11
C ASP A 168 -27.52 -3.10 2.47
N THR A 169 -28.06 -2.02 1.89
CA THR A 169 -29.40 -1.97 1.33
C THR A 169 -29.44 -1.15 0.04
N PRO A 170 -30.50 -1.31 -0.80
CA PRO A 170 -30.69 -0.51 -2.00
C PRO A 170 -30.76 1.00 -1.74
N GLU A 171 -31.28 1.42 -0.59
CA GLU A 171 -31.40 2.83 -0.21
C GLU A 171 -30.04 3.48 -0.02
N GLN A 172 -29.08 2.74 0.53
CA GLN A 172 -27.69 3.22 0.73
C GLN A 172 -26.88 3.29 -0.56
N LEU A 173 -27.26 2.53 -1.60
CA LEU A 173 -26.49 2.39 -2.83
C LEU A 173 -26.26 3.73 -3.55
N THR A 174 -27.24 4.63 -3.53
CA THR A 174 -27.11 5.93 -4.22
C THR A 174 -25.99 6.79 -3.64
N ALA A 175 -25.92 6.88 -2.31
CA ALA A 175 -24.86 7.62 -1.63
C ALA A 175 -23.49 6.91 -1.78
N ALA A 176 -23.50 5.58 -1.66
CA ALA A 176 -22.29 4.77 -1.82
C ALA A 176 -21.72 4.87 -3.25
N PHE A 177 -22.56 4.86 -4.29
CA PHE A 177 -22.11 5.06 -5.65
C PHE A 177 -21.51 6.46 -5.85
N ALA A 178 -22.14 7.51 -5.36
CA ALA A 178 -21.64 8.88 -5.47
C ALA A 178 -20.27 9.03 -4.79
N PHE A 179 -20.08 8.40 -3.62
CA PHE A 179 -18.80 8.41 -2.90
C PHE A 179 -17.68 7.71 -3.70
N ALA A 180 -17.94 6.53 -4.22
CA ALA A 180 -16.96 5.78 -5.02
C ALA A 180 -16.69 6.43 -6.38
N ASP A 181 -17.71 7.02 -7.02
CA ASP A 181 -17.60 7.69 -8.33
C ASP A 181 -16.78 8.99 -8.23
N GLN A 182 -16.97 9.76 -7.15
CA GLN A 182 -16.14 10.94 -6.88
C GLN A 182 -14.66 10.56 -6.77
N ALA A 183 -14.34 9.51 -6.02
CA ALA A 183 -12.97 9.01 -5.90
C ALA A 183 -12.43 8.46 -7.23
N ALA A 184 -13.27 7.74 -8.01
CA ALA A 184 -12.89 7.24 -9.32
C ALA A 184 -12.58 8.37 -10.31
N GLY A 185 -13.24 9.52 -10.19
CA GLY A 185 -12.99 10.72 -11.01
C GLY A 185 -11.61 11.35 -10.77
N LEU A 186 -10.96 11.06 -9.64
CA LEU A 186 -9.59 11.50 -9.34
C LEU A 186 -8.53 10.51 -9.87
N GLY A 187 -8.95 9.32 -10.32
CA GLY A 187 -8.05 8.28 -10.82
C GLY A 187 -7.50 8.59 -12.21
N LEU A 188 -6.20 8.33 -12.42
CA LEU A 188 -5.50 8.56 -13.69
C LEU A 188 -5.77 7.48 -14.74
N GLU A 189 -6.18 6.27 -14.33
CA GLU A 189 -6.17 5.07 -15.20
C GLU A 189 -7.56 4.54 -15.53
N SER A 190 -8.55 4.81 -14.71
CA SER A 190 -9.94 4.38 -14.91
C SER A 190 -10.91 5.21 -14.06
N THR A 191 -12.02 5.61 -14.65
CA THR A 191 -13.13 6.29 -13.98
C THR A 191 -14.29 5.35 -13.67
N SER A 192 -14.11 4.03 -13.82
CA SER A 192 -15.17 3.07 -13.50
C SER A 192 -15.19 2.72 -12.02
N VAL A 193 -16.39 2.42 -11.53
CA VAL A 193 -16.64 1.89 -10.19
C VAL A 193 -16.85 0.39 -10.27
N LEU A 194 -16.33 -0.36 -9.31
CA LEU A 194 -16.67 -1.77 -9.12
C LEU A 194 -17.78 -1.89 -8.08
N VAL A 195 -18.76 -2.71 -8.38
CA VAL A 195 -19.74 -3.24 -7.42
C VAL A 195 -19.33 -4.68 -7.13
N GLU A 196 -18.95 -4.97 -5.91
CA GLU A 196 -18.40 -6.27 -5.50
C GLU A 196 -19.22 -6.91 -4.37
N GLU A 197 -19.21 -8.23 -4.32
CA GLU A 197 -19.63 -9.00 -3.17
C GLU A 197 -18.85 -8.55 -1.92
N TYR A 198 -19.56 -8.34 -0.81
CA TYR A 198 -18.89 -8.14 0.47
C TYR A 198 -18.33 -9.48 0.98
N LEU A 199 -17.03 -9.55 1.11
CA LEU A 199 -16.36 -10.72 1.68
C LEU A 199 -16.36 -10.60 3.21
N ASP A 200 -17.19 -11.36 3.89
CA ASP A 200 -17.26 -11.35 5.35
C ASP A 200 -16.18 -12.26 5.93
N GLY A 201 -15.26 -11.68 6.68
CA GLY A 201 -14.14 -12.40 7.31
C GLY A 201 -12.95 -11.49 7.63
N PRO A 202 -11.99 -12.00 8.42
CA PRO A 202 -10.78 -11.25 8.74
C PRO A 202 -9.97 -10.95 7.49
N GLU A 203 -9.39 -9.75 7.47
CA GLU A 203 -8.53 -9.30 6.38
C GLU A 203 -7.07 -9.63 6.69
N VAL A 204 -6.39 -10.15 5.69
CA VAL A 204 -4.97 -10.49 5.73
C VAL A 204 -4.30 -10.13 4.41
N SER A 205 -2.99 -9.97 4.44
CA SER A 205 -2.21 -9.94 3.21
C SER A 205 -1.07 -10.94 3.25
N ALA A 206 -0.66 -11.38 2.07
CA ALA A 206 0.55 -12.16 1.84
C ALA A 206 1.61 -11.26 1.21
N GLU A 207 2.76 -11.15 1.86
CA GLU A 207 3.92 -10.46 1.34
C GLU A 207 4.73 -11.45 0.51
N CYS A 208 4.82 -11.17 -0.79
CA CYS A 208 5.31 -12.13 -1.78
C CYS A 208 6.55 -11.60 -2.48
N VAL A 209 7.44 -12.52 -2.82
CA VAL A 209 8.63 -12.26 -3.64
C VAL A 209 8.58 -13.22 -4.82
N THR A 210 8.64 -12.68 -6.03
CA THR A 210 8.67 -13.46 -7.28
C THR A 210 9.99 -13.20 -7.98
N TYR A 211 10.68 -14.26 -8.39
CA TYR A 211 11.91 -14.19 -9.16
C TYR A 211 11.94 -15.31 -10.19
N GLY A 212 12.12 -14.96 -11.47
CA GLY A 212 12.10 -15.93 -12.56
C GLY A 212 10.78 -16.71 -12.67
N GLY A 213 9.64 -16.11 -12.30
CA GLY A 213 8.32 -16.72 -12.30
C GLY A 213 7.98 -17.57 -11.06
N GLU A 214 8.95 -17.82 -10.18
CA GLU A 214 8.72 -18.56 -8.94
C GLU A 214 8.39 -17.62 -7.79
N THR A 215 7.24 -17.84 -7.14
CA THR A 215 6.74 -16.98 -6.05
C THR A 215 6.93 -17.64 -4.69
N THR A 216 7.63 -16.95 -3.79
CA THR A 216 7.74 -17.27 -2.36
C THR A 216 6.89 -16.30 -1.56
N VAL A 217 6.01 -16.82 -0.69
CA VAL A 217 5.31 -16.00 0.32
C VAL A 217 6.19 -15.95 1.56
N VAL A 218 6.66 -14.75 1.92
CA VAL A 218 7.66 -14.57 2.99
C VAL A 218 7.04 -14.19 4.32
N ALA A 219 5.83 -13.65 4.32
CA ALA A 219 5.11 -13.30 5.55
C ALA A 219 3.61 -13.19 5.30
N VAL A 220 2.85 -13.29 6.38
CA VAL A 220 1.43 -12.91 6.45
C VAL A 220 1.31 -11.67 7.32
N THR A 221 0.57 -10.68 6.83
CA THR A 221 0.16 -9.52 7.63
C THR A 221 -1.30 -9.68 8.02
N ARG A 222 -1.59 -9.65 9.32
CA ARG A 222 -2.97 -9.58 9.82
C ARG A 222 -3.37 -8.13 9.90
N LYS A 223 -4.48 -7.77 9.28
CA LYS A 223 -4.99 -6.40 9.18
C LYS A 223 -6.20 -6.23 10.10
N THR A 224 -6.28 -5.11 10.78
CA THR A 224 -7.48 -4.67 11.49
C THR A 224 -8.00 -3.44 10.78
N VAL A 225 -9.25 -3.51 10.32
CA VAL A 225 -9.91 -2.39 9.62
C VAL A 225 -11.07 -1.87 10.46
N SER A 226 -11.51 -0.64 10.18
CA SER A 226 -12.65 -0.03 10.85
C SER A 226 -13.96 -0.78 10.54
N ALA A 227 -14.95 -0.57 11.40
CA ALA A 227 -16.30 -1.06 11.13
C ALA A 227 -16.87 -0.41 9.85
N PRO A 228 -17.75 -1.12 9.12
CA PRO A 228 -18.47 -0.52 8.00
C PRO A 228 -19.15 0.80 8.38
N PRO A 229 -19.38 1.71 7.42
CA PRO A 229 -19.34 1.48 5.97
C PRO A 229 -17.96 1.70 5.34
N TYR A 230 -17.00 2.29 6.06
CA TYR A 230 -15.63 2.55 5.60
C TYR A 230 -14.69 1.42 6.03
N PHE A 231 -13.53 1.33 5.40
CA PHE A 231 -12.54 0.28 5.65
C PHE A 231 -11.17 0.90 5.93
N GLU A 232 -11.16 1.86 6.90
CA GLU A 232 -9.91 2.47 7.34
C GLU A 232 -9.03 1.44 8.03
N GLU A 233 -7.77 1.39 7.66
CA GLU A 233 -6.80 0.52 8.30
C GLU A 233 -6.46 1.04 9.70
N LEU A 234 -6.60 0.19 10.73
CA LEU A 234 -6.40 0.54 12.12
C LEU A 234 -5.14 -0.07 12.72
N ALA A 235 -4.79 -1.27 12.30
CA ALA A 235 -3.58 -1.94 12.78
C ALA A 235 -3.12 -3.04 11.82
N HIS A 236 -1.81 -3.30 11.85
CA HIS A 236 -1.16 -4.42 11.15
C HIS A 236 -0.30 -5.21 12.12
N SER A 237 -0.21 -6.52 11.95
CA SER A 237 0.76 -7.33 12.66
C SER A 237 1.33 -8.43 11.78
N VAL A 238 2.62 -8.69 11.95
CA VAL A 238 3.37 -9.75 11.29
C VAL A 238 3.99 -10.63 12.36
N ASP A 239 3.83 -11.94 12.22
CA ASP A 239 4.48 -12.95 13.02
C ASP A 239 5.30 -13.88 12.10
N ALA A 240 6.57 -14.09 12.41
CA ALA A 240 7.42 -14.95 11.60
C ALA A 240 6.94 -16.42 11.53
N ALA A 241 6.11 -16.83 12.49
CA ALA A 241 5.54 -18.17 12.60
C ALA A 241 4.00 -18.18 12.42
N ASP A 242 3.44 -17.22 11.64
CA ASP A 242 1.98 -17.16 11.46
C ASP A 242 1.46 -18.43 10.75
N PRO A 243 0.54 -19.21 11.39
CA PRO A 243 0.02 -20.44 10.81
C PRO A 243 -0.85 -20.21 9.57
N LEU A 244 -1.29 -18.98 9.29
CA LEU A 244 -2.04 -18.67 8.08
C LEU A 244 -1.17 -18.68 6.81
N LEU A 245 0.17 -18.74 6.94
CA LEU A 245 1.06 -18.77 5.79
C LEU A 245 0.69 -19.90 4.82
N ASP A 246 0.52 -21.13 5.35
CA ASP A 246 0.16 -22.30 4.54
C ASP A 246 -1.26 -22.18 3.94
N VAL A 247 -2.15 -21.44 4.60
CA VAL A 247 -3.54 -21.24 4.15
C VAL A 247 -3.59 -20.25 2.98
N VAL A 248 -2.87 -19.14 3.06
CA VAL A 248 -2.97 -18.04 2.07
C VAL A 248 -2.00 -18.21 0.90
N ALA A 249 -0.87 -18.89 1.09
CA ALA A 249 0.17 -18.99 0.08
C ALA A 249 -0.29 -19.59 -1.26
N PRO A 250 -1.12 -20.64 -1.31
CA PRO A 250 -1.62 -21.15 -2.59
C PRO A 250 -2.43 -20.12 -3.38
N ALA A 251 -3.31 -19.36 -2.71
CA ALA A 251 -4.15 -18.35 -3.35
C ALA A 251 -3.31 -17.14 -3.82
N ALA A 252 -2.33 -16.71 -3.02
CA ALA A 252 -1.43 -15.63 -3.38
C ALA A 252 -0.58 -15.98 -4.62
N ARG A 253 0.02 -17.18 -4.65
CA ARG A 253 0.77 -17.66 -5.82
C ARG A 253 -0.09 -17.75 -7.08
N ALA A 254 -1.29 -18.29 -6.94
CA ALA A 254 -2.24 -18.39 -8.07
C ALA A 254 -2.63 -17.00 -8.61
N ALA A 255 -2.84 -16.01 -7.74
CA ALA A 255 -3.18 -14.65 -8.13
C ALA A 255 -2.01 -13.97 -8.87
N ILE A 256 -0.79 -14.08 -8.35
CA ILE A 256 0.43 -13.53 -8.96
C ILE A 256 0.66 -14.15 -10.36
N HIS A 257 0.53 -15.45 -10.45
CA HIS A 257 0.65 -16.17 -11.73
C HIS A 257 -0.44 -15.75 -12.72
N ALA A 258 -1.70 -15.62 -12.27
CA ALA A 258 -2.82 -15.20 -13.13
C ALA A 258 -2.64 -13.78 -13.70
N LEU A 259 -1.95 -12.90 -12.98
CA LEU A 259 -1.62 -11.55 -13.44
C LEU A 259 -0.36 -11.50 -14.32
N GLY A 260 0.40 -12.59 -14.41
CA GLY A 260 1.64 -12.65 -15.19
C GLY A 260 2.82 -11.94 -14.55
N ILE A 261 2.86 -11.81 -13.22
CA ILE A 261 4.00 -11.25 -12.49
C ILE A 261 5.12 -12.29 -12.47
N THR A 262 6.28 -11.95 -13.02
CA THR A 262 7.45 -12.84 -13.10
C THR A 262 8.58 -12.44 -12.18
N ASP A 263 8.66 -11.16 -11.80
CA ASP A 263 9.76 -10.61 -11.01
C ASP A 263 9.30 -9.42 -10.16
N GLY A 264 9.72 -9.37 -8.91
CA GLY A 264 9.43 -8.26 -8.00
C GLY A 264 8.84 -8.68 -6.66
N VAL A 265 8.51 -7.68 -5.85
CA VAL A 265 7.79 -7.83 -4.58
C VAL A 265 6.32 -7.51 -4.82
N SER A 266 5.43 -8.27 -4.23
CA SER A 266 3.98 -8.06 -4.34
C SER A 266 3.30 -8.16 -2.99
N HIS A 267 2.27 -7.33 -2.80
CA HIS A 267 1.38 -7.32 -1.65
C HIS A 267 0.00 -7.84 -2.08
N VAL A 268 -0.42 -8.98 -1.56
CA VAL A 268 -1.63 -9.70 -1.98
C VAL A 268 -2.67 -9.67 -0.86
N GLU A 269 -3.72 -8.89 -1.02
CA GLU A 269 -4.78 -8.72 -0.03
C GLU A 269 -5.89 -9.74 -0.21
N MET A 270 -6.35 -10.31 0.92
CA MET A 270 -7.36 -11.34 0.96
C MET A 270 -8.26 -11.18 2.19
N ARG A 271 -9.49 -11.70 2.08
CA ARG A 271 -10.34 -11.97 3.25
C ARG A 271 -10.56 -13.45 3.41
N LEU A 272 -10.58 -13.91 4.67
CA LEU A 272 -10.78 -15.32 5.02
C LEU A 272 -12.28 -15.58 5.25
N VAL A 273 -13.00 -15.87 4.16
CA VAL A 273 -14.42 -16.21 4.21
C VAL A 273 -14.55 -17.70 4.59
N ASP A 274 -15.17 -18.00 5.72
CA ASP A 274 -15.23 -19.36 6.28
C ASP A 274 -13.84 -20.02 6.37
N GLY A 275 -12.82 -19.23 6.71
CA GLY A 275 -11.43 -19.68 6.83
C GLY A 275 -10.71 -19.89 5.48
N ARG A 276 -11.32 -19.57 4.35
CA ARG A 276 -10.76 -19.72 3.00
C ARG A 276 -10.39 -18.37 2.40
N PRO A 277 -9.18 -18.21 1.83
CA PRO A 277 -8.74 -16.96 1.26
C PRO A 277 -9.53 -16.62 -0.02
N ARG A 278 -10.01 -15.39 -0.11
CA ARG A 278 -10.61 -14.79 -1.30
C ARG A 278 -9.94 -13.45 -1.59
N LEU A 279 -9.50 -13.26 -2.84
CA LEU A 279 -8.71 -12.10 -3.26
C LEU A 279 -9.51 -10.81 -3.17
N VAL A 280 -8.90 -9.80 -2.56
CA VAL A 280 -9.34 -8.40 -2.54
C VAL A 280 -8.56 -7.60 -3.58
N GLU A 281 -7.22 -7.71 -3.57
CA GLU A 281 -6.33 -6.94 -4.45
C GLU A 281 -4.93 -7.57 -4.54
N VAL A 282 -4.21 -7.29 -5.62
CA VAL A 282 -2.78 -7.56 -5.76
C VAL A 282 -2.08 -6.27 -6.15
N ASN A 283 -1.13 -5.83 -5.33
CA ASN A 283 -0.29 -4.68 -5.60
C ASN A 283 1.11 -5.17 -5.99
N GLY A 284 1.59 -4.82 -7.20
CA GLY A 284 2.89 -5.25 -7.76
C GLY A 284 4.08 -4.51 -7.15
N ARG A 285 4.06 -4.24 -5.85
CA ARG A 285 5.07 -3.49 -5.10
C ARG A 285 5.11 -3.87 -3.62
N ILE A 286 6.09 -3.31 -2.93
CA ILE A 286 6.15 -3.34 -1.47
C ILE A 286 4.89 -2.69 -0.89
N ALA A 287 4.31 -3.30 0.13
CA ALA A 287 3.14 -2.78 0.84
C ALA A 287 3.33 -1.35 1.38
N GLY A 288 2.22 -0.64 1.58
CA GLY A 288 2.16 0.61 2.35
C GLY A 288 2.32 0.39 3.86
N ASP A 289 2.01 1.43 4.62
CA ASP A 289 1.86 1.39 6.08
C ASP A 289 2.98 0.65 6.83
N MET A 290 4.22 0.81 6.39
CA MET A 290 5.39 0.19 7.03
C MET A 290 5.34 -1.36 7.10
N ILE A 291 4.44 -2.03 6.38
CA ILE A 291 4.30 -3.49 6.42
C ILE A 291 5.63 -4.17 6.06
N GLY A 292 6.36 -3.68 5.03
CA GLY A 292 7.69 -4.19 4.71
C GLY A 292 8.68 -4.07 5.88
N HIS A 293 8.59 -3.02 6.69
CA HIS A 293 9.40 -2.87 7.90
C HIS A 293 8.96 -3.86 9.01
N LEU A 294 7.65 -4.09 9.16
CA LEU A 294 7.17 -5.13 10.09
C LEU A 294 7.67 -6.51 9.70
N VAL A 295 7.69 -6.83 8.39
CA VAL A 295 8.29 -8.09 7.89
C VAL A 295 9.77 -8.18 8.28
N GLN A 296 10.54 -7.11 8.09
CA GLN A 296 11.96 -7.07 8.47
C GLN A 296 12.16 -7.23 9.98
N LEU A 297 11.34 -6.60 10.80
CA LEU A 297 11.40 -6.74 12.27
C LEU A 297 11.05 -8.15 12.74
N ALA A 298 10.08 -8.79 12.09
CA ALA A 298 9.61 -10.13 12.45
C ALA A 298 10.54 -11.24 11.94
N THR A 299 10.92 -11.20 10.66
CA THR A 299 11.61 -12.29 9.95
C THR A 299 13.08 -11.99 9.64
N GLY A 300 13.47 -10.72 9.61
CA GLY A 300 14.78 -10.27 9.12
C GLY A 300 14.89 -10.17 7.60
N ILE A 301 13.85 -10.53 6.84
CA ILE A 301 13.82 -10.38 5.38
C ILE A 301 13.59 -8.92 5.02
N ASP A 302 14.47 -8.39 4.19
CA ASP A 302 14.48 -6.98 3.78
C ASP A 302 13.83 -6.83 2.39
N LEU A 303 12.54 -6.52 2.35
CA LEU A 303 11.78 -6.43 1.09
C LEU A 303 12.24 -5.28 0.17
N PRO A 304 12.61 -4.07 0.65
CA PRO A 304 13.19 -3.04 -0.19
C PRO A 304 14.47 -3.48 -0.90
N ARG A 305 15.39 -4.09 -0.18
CA ARG A 305 16.62 -4.65 -0.76
C ARG A 305 16.29 -5.78 -1.74
N THR A 306 15.39 -6.66 -1.37
CA THR A 306 14.89 -7.75 -2.24
C THR A 306 14.37 -7.21 -3.58
N ALA A 307 13.58 -6.13 -3.56
CA ALA A 307 13.07 -5.49 -4.77
C ALA A 307 14.22 -4.94 -5.65
N ALA A 308 15.22 -4.31 -5.04
CA ALA A 308 16.39 -3.81 -5.75
C ALA A 308 17.26 -4.94 -6.31
N ASP A 309 17.48 -6.03 -5.54
CA ASP A 309 18.23 -7.21 -6.01
C ASP A 309 17.55 -7.80 -7.25
N ILE A 310 16.23 -7.99 -7.23
CA ILE A 310 15.47 -8.52 -8.37
C ILE A 310 15.52 -7.57 -9.57
N ALA A 311 15.33 -6.27 -9.36
CA ALA A 311 15.41 -5.27 -10.42
C ALA A 311 16.80 -5.25 -11.09
N CYS A 312 17.84 -5.65 -10.37
CA CYS A 312 19.21 -5.79 -10.88
C CYS A 312 19.51 -7.23 -11.40
N GLY A 313 18.49 -8.08 -11.58
CA GLY A 313 18.65 -9.45 -12.08
C GLY A 313 19.34 -10.40 -11.10
N ARG A 314 19.35 -10.08 -9.81
CA ARG A 314 19.98 -10.89 -8.77
C ARG A 314 18.97 -11.73 -8.03
N ALA A 315 19.28 -13.00 -7.78
CA ALA A 315 18.46 -13.84 -6.93
C ALA A 315 18.45 -13.27 -5.50
N PRO A 316 17.27 -13.02 -4.91
CA PRO A 316 17.16 -12.50 -3.56
C PRO A 316 17.50 -13.54 -2.51
N ASP A 317 18.09 -13.12 -1.39
CA ASP A 317 18.23 -13.95 -0.19
C ASP A 317 16.98 -13.78 0.69
N LEU A 318 16.16 -14.82 0.75
CA LEU A 318 14.93 -14.86 1.53
C LEU A 318 15.08 -15.71 2.81
N THR A 319 16.30 -15.94 3.26
CA THR A 319 16.57 -16.70 4.48
C THR A 319 16.15 -15.88 5.71
N PRO A 320 15.18 -16.35 6.52
CA PRO A 320 14.81 -15.65 7.75
C PRO A 320 15.99 -15.63 8.73
N THR A 321 16.30 -14.46 9.27
CA THR A 321 17.35 -14.27 10.28
C THR A 321 16.80 -13.96 11.66
N ARG A 322 15.47 -13.78 11.76
CA ARG A 322 14.72 -13.53 13.00
C ARG A 322 13.49 -14.42 13.07
N SER A 323 13.05 -14.67 14.31
CA SER A 323 11.79 -15.34 14.59
C SER A 323 11.11 -14.59 15.74
N SER A 324 10.39 -13.54 15.37
CA SER A 324 9.70 -12.61 16.28
C SER A 324 8.42 -12.10 15.64
N ALA A 325 7.77 -11.14 16.27
CA ALA A 325 6.60 -10.47 15.74
C ALA A 325 6.71 -8.96 15.89
N ALA A 326 6.04 -8.24 15.00
CA ALA A 326 5.91 -6.80 15.03
C ALA A 326 4.45 -6.40 14.80
N ALA A 327 4.02 -5.30 15.42
CA ALA A 327 2.70 -4.73 15.21
C ALA A 327 2.80 -3.21 15.02
N MET A 328 1.98 -2.70 14.14
CA MET A 328 1.74 -1.27 13.93
C MET A 328 0.32 -0.94 14.34
N GLN A 329 0.16 0.10 15.13
CA GLN A 329 -1.12 0.71 15.46
C GLN A 329 -1.19 2.07 14.78
N LEU A 330 -2.18 2.25 13.94
CA LEU A 330 -2.51 3.51 13.30
C LEU A 330 -3.39 4.33 14.24
N LEU A 331 -3.15 5.62 14.31
CA LEU A 331 -3.74 6.51 15.29
C LEU A 331 -4.75 7.43 14.61
N TYR A 332 -5.98 7.37 15.05
CA TYR A 332 -7.08 8.19 14.55
C TYR A 332 -7.73 8.95 15.71
N PRO A 333 -8.30 10.13 15.47
CA PRO A 333 -9.14 10.80 16.44
C PRO A 333 -10.52 10.15 16.50
N ASP A 334 -11.22 10.35 17.62
CA ASP A 334 -12.61 9.88 17.77
C ASP A 334 -13.62 10.74 16.98
N THR A 335 -13.25 11.98 16.66
CA THR A 335 -14.09 12.96 15.95
C THR A 335 -13.24 13.84 15.05
N SER A 336 -13.80 14.37 13.97
CA SER A 336 -13.18 15.43 13.19
C SER A 336 -13.04 16.70 14.03
N GLY A 337 -11.95 17.46 13.81
CA GLY A 337 -11.71 18.68 14.58
C GLY A 337 -10.32 19.25 14.38
N THR A 338 -10.05 20.37 15.05
CA THR A 338 -8.73 21.01 15.06
C THR A 338 -7.89 20.47 16.22
N LEU A 339 -6.68 20.04 15.91
CA LEU A 339 -5.76 19.42 16.85
C LEU A 339 -5.19 20.47 17.82
N LEU A 340 -5.50 20.34 19.14
CA LEU A 340 -5.00 21.24 20.20
C LEU A 340 -3.80 20.69 20.94
N ARG A 341 -3.71 19.39 21.07
CA ARG A 341 -2.62 18.70 21.77
C ARG A 341 -2.24 17.46 21.01
N LEU A 342 -0.94 17.25 20.85
CA LEU A 342 -0.35 16.07 20.27
C LEU A 342 0.96 15.75 20.98
N GLY A 343 1.09 14.55 21.49
CA GLY A 343 2.31 14.14 22.18
C GLY A 343 2.27 12.70 22.65
N PHE A 344 3.42 12.23 23.08
CA PHE A 344 3.64 10.94 23.72
C PHE A 344 4.44 11.16 25.01
N ASP A 345 3.87 10.80 26.15
CA ASP A 345 4.50 10.98 27.48
C ASP A 345 4.99 9.67 28.10
N GLY A 346 4.95 8.60 27.34
CA GLY A 346 5.38 7.29 27.77
C GLY A 346 6.90 7.14 27.84
N VAL A 347 7.35 6.20 28.66
CA VAL A 347 8.72 5.68 28.58
C VAL A 347 8.86 4.92 27.28
N SER A 348 10.00 5.05 26.60
CA SER A 348 10.31 4.28 25.38
C SER A 348 11.01 2.96 25.76
N PRO A 349 10.25 1.90 26.08
CA PRO A 349 10.84 0.59 26.34
C PRO A 349 11.43 0.01 25.03
N ARG A 350 12.37 -0.91 25.14
CA ARG A 350 13.05 -1.51 23.98
C ARG A 350 12.12 -2.17 22.94
N TRP A 351 10.90 -2.53 23.35
CA TRP A 351 9.90 -3.12 22.45
C TRP A 351 9.07 -2.07 21.69
N LEU A 352 9.14 -0.79 22.07
CA LEU A 352 8.53 0.31 21.33
C LEU A 352 9.55 0.80 20.29
N GLU A 353 9.39 0.34 19.08
CA GLU A 353 10.31 0.62 17.98
C GLU A 353 10.19 2.06 17.49
N ARG A 354 8.94 2.56 17.39
CA ARG A 354 8.67 3.88 16.83
C ARG A 354 7.35 4.45 17.32
N VAL A 355 7.31 5.76 17.51
CA VAL A 355 6.10 6.59 17.55
C VAL A 355 6.30 7.71 16.55
N HIS A 356 5.34 7.91 15.66
CA HIS A 356 5.39 8.97 14.66
C HIS A 356 4.06 9.69 14.58
N PHE A 357 4.12 11.02 14.48
CA PHE A 357 2.97 11.88 14.21
C PHE A 357 3.15 12.54 12.85
N GLN A 358 2.12 12.49 12.03
CA GLN A 358 2.13 13.10 10.68
C GLN A 358 1.43 14.46 10.67
N HIS A 359 0.79 14.85 11.76
CA HIS A 359 0.15 16.13 11.97
C HIS A 359 0.79 16.90 13.12
N GLN A 360 0.47 18.18 13.22
CA GLN A 360 0.92 19.07 14.28
C GLN A 360 -0.27 19.82 14.92
N VAL A 361 -0.04 20.43 16.06
CA VAL A 361 -1.04 21.27 16.72
C VAL A 361 -1.47 22.41 15.78
N GLY A 362 -2.77 22.58 15.61
CA GLY A 362 -3.40 23.51 14.68
C GLY A 362 -3.93 22.87 13.40
N ASP A 363 -3.51 21.65 13.04
CA ASP A 363 -4.01 20.96 11.87
C ASP A 363 -5.49 20.56 12.04
N GLN A 364 -6.21 20.55 10.94
CA GLN A 364 -7.58 20.08 10.85
C GLN A 364 -7.59 18.61 10.46
N LEU A 365 -8.25 17.78 11.26
CA LEU A 365 -8.43 16.35 11.01
C LEU A 365 -9.86 16.10 10.56
N LEU A 366 -10.02 15.36 9.46
CA LEU A 366 -11.31 15.02 8.86
C LEU A 366 -11.43 13.50 8.73
N LEU A 367 -12.43 12.92 9.40
CA LEU A 367 -12.77 11.50 9.27
C LEU A 367 -13.53 11.25 7.95
N PRO A 368 -13.56 10.01 7.44
CA PRO A 368 -14.26 9.66 6.21
C PRO A 368 -15.74 10.05 6.20
N ALA A 369 -16.43 9.96 7.34
CA ALA A 369 -17.82 10.36 7.49
C ALA A 369 -18.04 11.87 7.23
N ASP A 370 -17.00 12.67 7.42
CA ASP A 370 -17.01 14.13 7.25
C ASP A 370 -16.27 14.55 5.95
N GLY A 371 -16.08 13.64 5.03
CA GLY A 371 -15.43 13.88 3.72
C GLY A 371 -13.91 13.76 3.73
N GLY A 372 -13.32 13.27 4.81
CA GLY A 372 -11.89 13.00 4.89
C GLY A 372 -11.48 11.65 4.31
N ASN A 373 -10.21 11.36 4.44
CA ASN A 373 -9.57 10.08 4.07
C ASN A 373 -8.41 9.79 5.02
N MET A 374 -7.67 8.70 4.78
CA MET A 374 -6.55 8.32 5.64
C MET A 374 -5.49 9.43 5.82
N PHE A 375 -5.26 10.29 4.83
CA PHE A 375 -4.25 11.35 4.92
C PHE A 375 -4.73 12.52 5.80
N THR A 376 -6.04 12.77 5.83
CA THR A 376 -6.63 13.85 6.63
C THR A 376 -7.10 13.39 8.01
N ALA A 377 -7.30 12.09 8.21
CA ALA A 377 -7.84 11.53 9.45
C ALA A 377 -6.78 10.96 10.38
N ARG A 378 -5.74 10.34 9.82
CA ARG A 378 -4.72 9.61 10.57
C ARG A 378 -3.77 10.55 11.27
N ILE A 379 -3.70 10.50 12.60
CA ILE A 379 -2.78 11.33 13.41
C ILE A 379 -1.32 10.90 13.24
N GLY A 380 -1.10 9.59 13.07
CA GLY A 380 0.21 8.99 12.98
C GLY A 380 0.17 7.48 13.25
N TYR A 381 1.26 6.92 13.74
CA TYR A 381 1.35 5.50 14.07
C TYR A 381 2.37 5.23 15.19
N LEU A 382 2.28 4.02 15.75
CA LEU A 382 3.35 3.45 16.57
C LEU A 382 3.64 2.00 16.16
N ILE A 383 4.89 1.57 16.36
CA ILE A 383 5.35 0.20 16.04
C ILE A 383 5.93 -0.43 17.30
N THR A 384 5.56 -1.69 17.53
CA THR A 384 6.04 -2.49 18.66
C THR A 384 6.52 -3.86 18.19
N THR A 385 7.43 -4.44 18.95
CA THR A 385 7.97 -5.79 18.71
C THR A 385 7.75 -6.71 19.91
N ALA A 386 7.61 -8.01 19.66
CA ALA A 386 7.43 -9.03 20.68
C ALA A 386 7.79 -10.43 20.14
N PRO A 387 7.87 -11.48 20.98
CA PRO A 387 7.99 -12.85 20.52
C PRO A 387 6.79 -13.37 19.72
N THR A 388 5.57 -12.83 19.92
CA THR A 388 4.33 -13.23 19.23
C THR A 388 3.51 -12.01 18.82
N ALA A 389 2.67 -12.18 17.77
CA ALA A 389 1.80 -11.10 17.30
C ALA A 389 0.83 -10.58 18.38
N ASP A 390 0.22 -11.47 19.15
CA ASP A 390 -0.71 -11.09 20.22
C ASP A 390 -0.04 -10.18 21.27
N LEU A 391 1.20 -10.51 21.64
CA LEU A 391 1.96 -9.69 22.59
C LEU A 391 2.40 -8.37 21.95
N ALA A 392 2.78 -8.35 20.69
CA ALA A 392 3.10 -7.11 19.97
C ALA A 392 1.90 -6.17 19.93
N GLN A 393 0.72 -6.68 19.58
CA GLN A 393 -0.54 -5.92 19.59
C GLN A 393 -0.93 -5.44 21.02
N ALA A 394 -0.74 -6.29 22.04
CA ALA A 394 -1.00 -5.90 23.42
C ALA A 394 -0.08 -4.72 23.87
N ARG A 395 1.19 -4.76 23.47
CA ARG A 395 2.17 -3.67 23.68
C ARG A 395 1.77 -2.39 22.95
N ALA A 396 1.27 -2.51 21.71
CA ALA A 396 0.75 -1.38 20.97
C ALA A 396 -0.43 -0.71 21.69
N LYS A 397 -1.41 -1.50 22.13
CA LYS A 397 -2.54 -1.00 22.94
C LYS A 397 -2.10 -0.39 24.26
N GLN A 398 -1.04 -0.92 24.88
CA GLN A 398 -0.43 -0.32 26.08
C GLN A 398 0.19 1.04 25.76
N ALA A 399 0.96 1.15 24.68
CA ALA A 399 1.62 2.39 24.27
C ALA A 399 0.61 3.50 23.94
N VAL A 400 -0.51 3.16 23.26
CA VAL A 400 -1.59 4.13 22.96
C VAL A 400 -2.10 4.86 24.19
N ARG A 401 -2.08 4.25 25.39
CA ARG A 401 -2.52 4.90 26.64
C ARG A 401 -1.64 6.08 27.07
N HIS A 402 -0.44 6.20 26.50
CA HIS A 402 0.49 7.29 26.73
C HIS A 402 0.40 8.41 25.68
N LEU A 403 -0.53 8.30 24.73
CA LEU A 403 -0.80 9.36 23.79
C LEU A 403 -1.57 10.49 24.46
N GLN A 404 -1.16 11.71 24.13
CA GLN A 404 -1.82 12.93 24.55
C GLN A 404 -2.40 13.61 23.32
N VAL A 405 -3.66 13.31 23.01
CA VAL A 405 -4.40 13.88 21.89
C VAL A 405 -5.60 14.63 22.43
N ALA A 406 -5.78 15.88 21.99
CA ALA A 406 -6.97 16.66 22.27
C ALA A 406 -7.35 17.45 21.00
N LEU A 407 -8.65 17.48 20.69
CA LEU A 407 -9.21 18.22 19.58
C LEU A 407 -10.32 19.16 20.04
N VAL A 408 -10.53 20.24 19.28
CA VAL A 408 -11.79 20.99 19.27
C VAL A 408 -12.62 20.40 18.14
N PRO A 409 -13.76 19.75 18.41
CA PRO A 409 -14.64 19.25 17.38
C PRO A 409 -15.10 20.40 16.45
N HIS A 410 -15.26 20.13 15.15
CA HIS A 410 -15.88 21.09 14.26
C HIS A 410 -17.34 21.32 14.69
N THR A 411 -17.76 22.59 14.74
CA THR A 411 -19.16 22.91 14.92
C THR A 411 -19.88 22.74 13.58
N ALA A 412 -21.13 22.28 13.61
CA ALA A 412 -21.92 21.95 12.43
C ALA A 412 -22.10 23.11 11.40
N ASP A 413 -21.68 24.31 11.76
CA ASP A 413 -21.81 25.55 10.97
C ASP A 413 -20.49 25.99 10.28
N GLU A 414 -19.35 25.32 10.50
CA GLU A 414 -18.11 25.65 9.80
C GLU A 414 -18.01 24.83 8.49
N PRO A 415 -18.02 25.50 7.31
CA PRO A 415 -17.75 24.79 6.06
C PRO A 415 -16.32 24.21 6.15
N ALA A 416 -16.16 22.93 5.79
CA ALA A 416 -14.87 22.31 5.65
C ALA A 416 -13.99 23.21 4.76
N ALA A 417 -13.00 23.85 5.33
CA ALA A 417 -12.01 24.62 4.58
C ALA A 417 -11.32 23.62 3.65
N GLY A 418 -11.49 23.84 2.33
CA GLY A 418 -11.04 22.93 1.30
C GLY A 418 -9.57 22.56 1.51
N GLY A 419 -9.35 21.31 1.91
CA GLY A 419 -8.03 20.72 1.91
C GLY A 419 -7.49 20.75 0.47
N ARG A 420 -6.23 21.11 0.29
CA ARG A 420 -5.57 20.98 -1.00
C ARG A 420 -5.79 19.55 -1.50
N PRO A 421 -6.18 19.37 -2.77
CA PRO A 421 -6.23 18.01 -3.34
C PRO A 421 -4.82 17.42 -3.27
N ALA A 422 -4.73 16.22 -2.70
CA ALA A 422 -3.52 15.41 -2.64
C ALA A 422 -3.15 14.88 -4.05
#